data_0947c4b5df86e09622a284df8879d103
#
_entry.id   0947c4b5df86e09622a284df8879d103
#
_cell.length_a   1.000
_cell.length_b   1.000
_cell.length_c   1.000
_cell.angle_alpha   90.00
_cell.angle_beta   90.00
_cell.angle_gamma   90.00
#
_symmetry.space_group_name_H-M   'P 1'
#
loop_
_entity.id
_entity.type
_entity.pdbx_description
1 polymer ?
#
loop_
_entity_poly.entity_id
_entity_poly.type
_entity_poly.pdbx_seq_one_letter_code
_entity_poly.pdbx_strand_id
1 'polypeptide(L)'
;MQDVVIVAATRTAVGSFQGALASIPAPELGAAVIRRLLEQTGLDPAQVDEVILGQVLTAGSGQNPARQASILAGLPHAVPALTLNKVCGSGLKALHLGAQAIRCGDADVIIAGGMENMSLAPYVLPAARTGLRMGHAKMLDSMITDGLWDAFNDYHMGITAENLVDKYGISREAQDAFAAASQQKATTAIEAGRFVDEITPVLIPQRKGDPVAFAVDEQPRAGTTAESLAKLKPAFKKDGSVTAGNASSLNDGAAAVLLMSAEKAKALGLPVLARIASYANAGVDPAIMGIGPVSATRRCLDKAGWSLGDLDLIEANEAFAAQSLAVGKELEWDANKVNVNGGAIAIGHPIGASGCRVLVTLLHEMIKRDAKKGLATLCIGGGQGVALALERS
;
A
#
# COMPACT_ATOMS: atom_id res chain seq x y z
N MET A 1 -25.41 -9.27 10.05
CA MET A 1 -24.55 -8.38 9.27
C MET A 1 -24.23 -9.12 7.99
N GLN A 2 -24.27 -8.44 6.84
CA GLN A 2 -23.96 -9.04 5.55
C GLN A 2 -22.48 -9.44 5.48
N ASP A 3 -22.19 -10.60 4.90
CA ASP A 3 -20.82 -10.99 4.57
C ASP A 3 -20.30 -10.14 3.40
N VAL A 4 -19.08 -9.65 3.53
CA VAL A 4 -18.42 -8.85 2.50
C VAL A 4 -17.36 -9.69 1.82
N VAL A 5 -17.43 -9.74 0.49
CA VAL A 5 -16.53 -10.54 -0.34
C VAL A 5 -15.76 -9.69 -1.33
N ILE A 6 -14.59 -10.16 -1.73
CA ILE A 6 -13.78 -9.62 -2.82
C ILE A 6 -14.03 -10.49 -4.04
N VAL A 7 -14.45 -9.86 -5.15
CA VAL A 7 -14.74 -10.57 -6.41
C VAL A 7 -13.70 -10.28 -7.50
N ALA A 8 -12.96 -9.20 -7.38
CA ALA A 8 -11.82 -8.90 -8.24
C ALA A 8 -10.79 -8.06 -7.47
N ALA A 9 -9.52 -8.19 -7.84
CA ALA A 9 -8.40 -7.48 -7.23
C ALA A 9 -7.27 -7.27 -8.25
N THR A 10 -6.72 -6.07 -8.32
CA THR A 10 -5.61 -5.76 -9.23
C THR A 10 -4.78 -4.59 -8.73
N ARG A 11 -3.56 -4.47 -9.25
CA ARG A 11 -2.65 -3.34 -9.03
C ARG A 11 -1.94 -2.95 -10.32
N THR A 12 -1.39 -1.77 -10.39
CA THR A 12 -0.37 -1.45 -11.39
C THR A 12 0.95 -2.12 -10.98
N ALA A 13 1.89 -2.26 -11.90
CA ALA A 13 3.29 -2.37 -11.52
C ALA A 13 3.70 -1.10 -10.74
N VAL A 14 4.66 -1.23 -9.83
CA VAL A 14 5.15 -0.14 -9.00
C VAL A 14 6.32 0.54 -9.73
N GLY A 15 6.17 1.85 -10.01
CA GLY A 15 7.21 2.69 -10.59
C GLY A 15 8.18 3.21 -9.55
N SER A 16 9.45 3.34 -9.92
CA SER A 16 10.46 4.01 -9.12
C SER A 16 10.23 5.52 -9.10
N PHE A 17 10.75 6.18 -8.06
CA PHE A 17 10.76 7.64 -8.01
C PHE A 17 11.46 8.24 -9.24
N GLN A 18 10.78 9.16 -9.93
CA GLN A 18 11.23 9.73 -11.21
C GLN A 18 11.47 8.68 -12.32
N GLY A 19 10.83 7.49 -12.19
CA GLY A 19 10.91 6.40 -13.16
C GLY A 19 9.80 6.43 -14.21
N ALA A 20 9.42 5.24 -14.68
CA ALA A 20 8.51 5.10 -15.82
C ALA A 20 7.12 5.70 -15.61
N LEU A 21 6.60 5.69 -14.38
CA LEU A 21 5.29 6.26 -14.04
C LEU A 21 5.33 7.74 -13.61
N ALA A 22 6.50 8.37 -13.59
CA ALA A 22 6.69 9.71 -13.02
C ALA A 22 5.77 10.79 -13.62
N SER A 23 5.38 10.67 -14.89
CA SER A 23 4.53 11.65 -15.57
C SER A 23 3.03 11.32 -15.55
N ILE A 24 2.64 10.18 -14.97
CA ILE A 24 1.25 9.72 -14.97
C ILE A 24 0.56 10.13 -13.66
N PRO A 25 -0.41 11.05 -13.68
CA PRO A 25 -1.09 11.49 -12.47
C PRO A 25 -1.73 10.33 -11.69
N ALA A 26 -1.74 10.42 -10.34
CA ALA A 26 -2.33 9.37 -9.50
C ALA A 26 -3.77 9.00 -9.90
N PRO A 27 -4.68 9.94 -10.26
CA PRO A 27 -6.01 9.58 -10.74
C PRO A 27 -6.03 8.72 -12.01
N GLU A 28 -5.05 8.87 -12.91
CA GLU A 28 -4.94 8.02 -14.09
C GLU A 28 -4.49 6.60 -13.74
N LEU A 29 -3.57 6.45 -12.77
CA LEU A 29 -3.20 5.15 -12.21
C LEU A 29 -4.39 4.48 -11.53
N GLY A 30 -5.15 5.24 -10.74
CA GLY A 30 -6.41 4.80 -10.13
C GLY A 30 -7.44 4.36 -11.16
N ALA A 31 -7.59 5.13 -12.24
CA ALA A 31 -8.51 4.78 -13.33
C ALA A 31 -8.10 3.48 -14.05
N ALA A 32 -6.82 3.20 -14.20
CA ALA A 32 -6.34 1.98 -14.83
C ALA A 32 -6.78 0.73 -14.04
N VAL A 33 -6.61 0.73 -12.73
CA VAL A 33 -7.02 -0.40 -11.88
C VAL A 33 -8.56 -0.53 -11.79
N ILE A 34 -9.29 0.58 -11.75
CA ILE A 34 -10.78 0.55 -11.79
C ILE A 34 -11.27 -0.08 -13.09
N ARG A 35 -10.79 0.37 -14.26
CA ARG A 35 -11.16 -0.22 -15.54
C ARG A 35 -10.91 -1.73 -15.56
N ARG A 36 -9.76 -2.15 -15.06
CA ARG A 36 -9.41 -3.57 -15.01
C ARG A 36 -10.36 -4.40 -14.17
N LEU A 37 -10.79 -3.89 -13.01
CA LEU A 37 -11.78 -4.58 -12.17
C LEU A 37 -13.12 -4.77 -12.90
N LEU A 38 -13.59 -3.74 -13.62
CA LEU A 38 -14.80 -3.81 -14.43
C LEU A 38 -14.66 -4.79 -15.61
N GLU A 39 -13.51 -4.78 -16.30
CA GLU A 39 -13.21 -5.72 -17.38
C GLU A 39 -13.16 -7.17 -16.90
N GLN A 40 -12.51 -7.43 -15.75
CA GLN A 40 -12.37 -8.78 -15.18
C GLN A 40 -13.71 -9.39 -14.79
N THR A 41 -14.65 -8.57 -14.35
CA THR A 41 -15.93 -9.01 -13.84
C THR A 41 -17.07 -8.90 -14.86
N GLY A 42 -16.91 -8.11 -15.92
CA GLY A 42 -18.00 -7.75 -16.83
C GLY A 42 -19.13 -6.97 -16.14
N LEU A 43 -18.86 -6.40 -14.95
CA LEU A 43 -19.85 -5.64 -14.20
C LEU A 43 -20.24 -4.36 -14.95
N ASP A 44 -21.54 -4.11 -15.06
CA ASP A 44 -22.04 -2.81 -15.52
C ASP A 44 -21.57 -1.71 -14.55
N PRO A 45 -20.81 -0.70 -15.02
CA PRO A 45 -20.33 0.40 -14.19
C PRO A 45 -21.43 1.12 -13.39
N ALA A 46 -22.67 1.11 -13.88
CA ALA A 46 -23.81 1.70 -13.19
C ALA A 46 -24.24 0.95 -11.92
N GLN A 47 -23.75 -0.27 -11.71
CA GLN A 47 -24.01 -1.04 -10.49
C GLN A 47 -23.01 -0.76 -9.35
N VAL A 48 -22.01 0.07 -9.58
CA VAL A 48 -21.08 0.51 -8.53
C VAL A 48 -21.77 1.60 -7.70
N ASP A 49 -21.87 1.38 -6.40
CA ASP A 49 -22.51 2.34 -5.48
C ASP A 49 -21.56 3.46 -5.07
N GLU A 50 -20.25 3.16 -4.87
CA GLU A 50 -19.25 4.15 -4.48
C GLU A 50 -17.83 3.71 -4.85
N VAL A 51 -16.94 4.71 -5.06
CA VAL A 51 -15.50 4.51 -5.21
C VAL A 51 -14.76 5.16 -4.03
N ILE A 52 -13.97 4.39 -3.28
CA ILE A 52 -13.19 4.88 -2.13
C ILE A 52 -11.71 4.62 -2.38
N LEU A 53 -10.93 5.66 -2.64
CA LEU A 53 -9.48 5.53 -2.87
C LEU A 53 -8.66 6.35 -1.89
N GLY A 54 -7.62 5.71 -1.37
CA GLY A 54 -6.57 6.39 -0.61
C GLY A 54 -5.64 7.18 -1.51
N GLN A 55 -5.28 8.38 -1.07
CA GLN A 55 -4.16 9.16 -1.60
C GLN A 55 -3.67 10.11 -0.52
N VAL A 56 -2.35 10.23 -0.36
CA VAL A 56 -1.73 11.06 0.69
C VAL A 56 -1.30 12.40 0.14
N LEU A 57 -0.62 12.42 -0.99
CA LEU A 57 -0.01 13.60 -1.60
C LEU A 57 -0.98 14.22 -2.61
N THR A 58 -1.97 14.95 -2.10
CA THR A 58 -3.06 15.51 -2.92
C THR A 58 -2.86 16.97 -3.31
N ALA A 59 -1.80 17.64 -2.85
CA ALA A 59 -1.53 19.02 -3.20
C ALA A 59 -1.39 19.18 -4.73
N GLY A 60 -2.17 20.08 -5.32
CA GLY A 60 -2.16 20.32 -6.77
C GLY A 60 -2.82 19.24 -7.63
N SER A 61 -3.33 18.14 -7.06
CA SER A 61 -3.98 17.05 -7.83
C SER A 61 -5.41 17.39 -8.30
N GLY A 62 -5.94 18.55 -7.95
CA GLY A 62 -7.32 18.93 -8.27
C GLY A 62 -8.33 18.44 -7.24
N GLN A 63 -9.62 18.66 -7.53
CA GLN A 63 -10.70 18.27 -6.62
C GLN A 63 -10.88 16.75 -6.60
N ASN A 64 -10.94 16.16 -5.40
CA ASN A 64 -11.28 14.77 -5.15
C ASN A 64 -10.65 13.79 -6.17
N PRO A 65 -9.37 13.47 -6.03
CA PRO A 65 -8.67 12.58 -6.97
C PRO A 65 -9.35 11.22 -7.22
N ALA A 66 -10.00 10.63 -6.20
CA ALA A 66 -10.81 9.42 -6.38
C ALA A 66 -11.99 9.63 -7.34
N ARG A 67 -12.62 10.80 -7.29
CA ARG A 67 -13.67 11.17 -8.23
C ARG A 67 -13.11 11.30 -9.65
N GLN A 68 -11.94 11.91 -9.80
CA GLN A 68 -11.26 11.98 -11.09
C GLN A 68 -10.98 10.58 -11.64
N ALA A 69 -10.41 9.68 -10.83
CA ALA A 69 -10.15 8.29 -11.22
C ALA A 69 -11.42 7.56 -11.64
N SER A 70 -12.52 7.71 -10.89
CA SER A 70 -13.83 7.13 -11.19
C SER A 70 -14.34 7.56 -12.58
N ILE A 71 -14.33 8.85 -12.86
CA ILE A 71 -14.79 9.39 -14.16
C ILE A 71 -13.85 8.99 -15.31
N LEU A 72 -12.54 9.08 -15.10
CA LEU A 72 -11.54 8.64 -16.09
C LEU A 72 -11.65 7.14 -16.40
N ALA A 73 -12.12 6.35 -15.46
CA ALA A 73 -12.36 4.92 -15.64
C ALA A 73 -13.66 4.62 -16.42
N GLY A 74 -14.52 5.62 -16.64
CA GLY A 74 -15.77 5.47 -17.37
C GLY A 74 -16.98 5.13 -16.50
N LEU A 75 -16.89 5.31 -15.17
CA LEU A 75 -18.08 5.16 -14.32
C LEU A 75 -19.08 6.31 -14.57
N PRO A 76 -20.40 6.04 -14.45
CA PRO A 76 -21.42 7.08 -14.56
C PRO A 76 -21.24 8.22 -13.55
N HIS A 77 -21.65 9.42 -13.92
CA HIS A 77 -21.61 10.59 -13.03
C HIS A 77 -22.43 10.43 -11.74
N ALA A 78 -23.37 9.50 -11.74
CA ALA A 78 -24.18 9.18 -10.56
C ALA A 78 -23.41 8.45 -9.46
N VAL A 79 -22.30 7.76 -9.79
CA VAL A 79 -21.49 7.03 -8.81
C VAL A 79 -20.65 8.02 -8.00
N PRO A 80 -20.86 8.18 -6.68
CA PRO A 80 -20.06 9.05 -5.83
C PRO A 80 -18.65 8.49 -5.62
N ALA A 81 -17.76 9.35 -5.13
CA ALA A 81 -16.40 8.92 -4.80
C ALA A 81 -15.82 9.68 -3.61
N LEU A 82 -15.00 9.01 -2.82
CA LEU A 82 -14.30 9.53 -1.66
C LEU A 82 -12.79 9.34 -1.79
N THR A 83 -12.02 10.43 -1.63
CA THR A 83 -10.58 10.36 -1.41
C THR A 83 -10.28 10.42 0.08
N LEU A 84 -9.49 9.49 0.61
CA LEU A 84 -9.12 9.46 2.01
C LEU A 84 -7.61 9.48 2.22
N ASN A 85 -7.19 10.04 3.33
CA ASN A 85 -5.80 10.03 3.80
C ASN A 85 -5.70 9.43 5.22
N LYS A 86 -5.01 8.31 5.32
CA LYS A 86 -4.54 7.69 6.56
C LYS A 86 -3.06 7.30 6.39
N VAL A 87 -2.29 8.15 5.73
CA VAL A 87 -0.89 7.94 5.36
C VAL A 87 -0.71 6.54 4.73
N CYS A 88 0.29 5.74 5.13
CA CYS A 88 0.57 4.40 4.57
C CYS A 88 -0.62 3.42 4.63
N GLY A 89 -1.55 3.62 5.56
CA GLY A 89 -2.74 2.80 5.74
C GLY A 89 -3.93 3.17 4.86
N SER A 90 -3.84 4.21 4.04
CA SER A 90 -4.97 4.75 3.26
C SER A 90 -5.66 3.70 2.40
N GLY A 91 -4.90 2.97 1.59
CA GLY A 91 -5.44 1.95 0.70
C GLY A 91 -6.19 0.84 1.45
N LEU A 92 -5.65 0.35 2.59
CA LEU A 92 -6.33 -0.68 3.37
C LEU A 92 -7.54 -0.12 4.16
N LYS A 93 -7.45 1.15 4.59
CA LYS A 93 -8.56 1.84 5.25
C LYS A 93 -9.74 2.05 4.30
N ALA A 94 -9.51 2.25 3.02
CA ALA A 94 -10.56 2.31 2.00
C ALA A 94 -11.40 1.03 2.00
N LEU A 95 -10.76 -0.14 2.09
CA LEU A 95 -11.47 -1.42 2.17
C LEU A 95 -12.25 -1.56 3.48
N HIS A 96 -11.73 -1.05 4.62
CA HIS A 96 -12.48 -1.04 5.88
C HIS A 96 -13.77 -0.25 5.75
N LEU A 97 -13.72 0.94 5.12
CA LEU A 97 -14.90 1.79 4.92
C LEU A 97 -15.88 1.15 3.96
N GLY A 98 -15.40 0.60 2.84
CA GLY A 98 -16.24 -0.13 1.90
C GLY A 98 -16.94 -1.34 2.56
N ALA A 99 -16.20 -2.12 3.35
CA ALA A 99 -16.79 -3.23 4.09
C ALA A 99 -17.79 -2.76 5.15
N GLN A 100 -17.59 -1.60 5.78
CA GLN A 100 -18.53 -1.01 6.73
C GLN A 100 -19.81 -0.58 6.03
N ALA A 101 -19.72 0.14 4.90
CA ALA A 101 -20.88 0.57 4.13
C ALA A 101 -21.75 -0.62 3.68
N ILE A 102 -21.13 -1.69 3.15
CA ILE A 102 -21.85 -2.91 2.77
C ILE A 102 -22.49 -3.58 3.99
N ARG A 103 -21.79 -3.71 5.11
CA ARG A 103 -22.34 -4.32 6.33
C ARG A 103 -23.49 -3.53 6.94
N CYS A 104 -23.51 -2.21 6.75
CA CYS A 104 -24.59 -1.32 7.21
C CYS A 104 -25.78 -1.28 6.25
N GLY A 105 -25.64 -1.82 5.03
CA GLY A 105 -26.69 -1.77 4.01
C GLY A 105 -26.74 -0.45 3.24
N ASP A 106 -25.70 0.39 3.33
CA ASP A 106 -25.60 1.65 2.59
C ASP A 106 -25.17 1.41 1.12
N ALA A 107 -24.55 0.27 0.84
CA ALA A 107 -24.07 -0.13 -0.49
C ALA A 107 -24.03 -1.66 -0.62
N ASP A 108 -24.06 -2.15 -1.86
CA ASP A 108 -23.83 -3.55 -2.22
C ASP A 108 -22.53 -3.76 -2.99
N VAL A 109 -22.07 -2.74 -3.72
CA VAL A 109 -20.91 -2.82 -4.63
C VAL A 109 -20.01 -1.61 -4.46
N ILE A 110 -18.79 -1.83 -3.98
CA ILE A 110 -17.82 -0.75 -3.77
C ILE A 110 -16.48 -1.08 -4.42
N ILE A 111 -15.90 -0.13 -5.14
CA ILE A 111 -14.51 -0.17 -5.55
C ILE A 111 -13.70 0.53 -4.47
N ALA A 112 -12.79 -0.21 -3.81
CA ALA A 112 -11.95 0.30 -2.74
C ALA A 112 -10.47 0.04 -3.03
N GLY A 113 -9.62 1.01 -2.69
CA GLY A 113 -8.18 0.87 -2.92
C GLY A 113 -7.39 2.11 -2.60
N GLY A 114 -6.32 2.34 -3.36
CA GLY A 114 -5.51 3.54 -3.25
C GLY A 114 -4.62 3.76 -4.46
N MET A 115 -4.14 4.97 -4.58
CA MET A 115 -3.27 5.43 -5.65
C MET A 115 -2.29 6.46 -5.08
N GLU A 116 -1.11 6.55 -5.66
CA GLU A 116 -0.12 7.57 -5.31
C GLU A 116 0.80 7.84 -6.49
N ASN A 117 1.20 9.07 -6.66
CA ASN A 117 2.35 9.42 -7.47
C ASN A 117 3.25 10.36 -6.66
N MET A 118 4.31 9.79 -6.07
CA MET A 118 5.25 10.55 -5.24
C MET A 118 6.19 11.39 -6.12
N SER A 119 6.40 11.00 -7.36
CA SER A 119 7.22 11.73 -8.34
C SER A 119 6.61 13.08 -8.75
N LEU A 120 5.28 13.22 -8.69
CA LEU A 120 4.54 14.45 -9.03
C LEU A 120 4.16 15.28 -7.79
N ALA A 121 4.55 14.89 -6.59
CA ALA A 121 4.30 15.69 -5.39
C ALA A 121 4.93 17.09 -5.54
N PRO A 122 4.15 18.17 -5.46
CA PRO A 122 4.66 19.51 -5.71
C PRO A 122 5.41 20.08 -4.50
N TYR A 123 6.25 21.06 -4.76
CA TYR A 123 6.72 21.96 -3.70
C TYR A 123 5.65 22.99 -3.42
N VAL A 124 5.47 23.35 -2.13
CA VAL A 124 4.49 24.32 -1.69
C VAL A 124 5.16 25.55 -1.06
N LEU A 125 4.56 26.70 -1.24
CA LEU A 125 5.02 27.97 -0.69
C LEU A 125 3.96 28.50 0.30
N PRO A 126 3.98 28.10 1.58
CA PRO A 126 2.89 28.39 2.53
C PRO A 126 2.62 29.90 2.73
N ALA A 127 3.68 30.73 2.73
CA ALA A 127 3.55 32.16 2.95
C ALA A 127 3.05 32.93 1.72
N ALA A 128 2.89 32.32 0.55
CA ALA A 128 2.52 33.04 -0.68
C ALA A 128 1.16 33.70 -0.60
N ARG A 129 0.17 33.13 0.06
CA ARG A 129 -1.20 33.67 0.18
C ARG A 129 -1.26 35.00 0.95
N THR A 130 -0.43 35.15 1.96
CA THR A 130 -0.36 36.39 2.76
C THR A 130 0.61 37.42 2.18
N GLY A 131 1.33 37.08 1.11
CA GLY A 131 2.33 37.87 0.43
C GLY A 131 3.74 37.73 1.01
N LEU A 132 4.71 37.70 0.12
CA LEU A 132 6.13 37.67 0.44
C LEU A 132 6.66 39.12 0.45
N ARG A 133 6.57 39.77 1.59
CA ARG A 133 6.81 41.23 1.66
C ARG A 133 8.30 41.60 1.60
N MET A 134 9.14 40.99 2.46
CA MET A 134 10.58 41.23 2.50
C MET A 134 11.30 40.02 3.15
N GLY A 135 12.48 39.67 2.64
CA GLY A 135 13.28 38.53 3.12
C GLY A 135 13.05 37.27 2.32
N HIS A 136 13.76 36.18 2.71
CA HIS A 136 13.67 34.90 2.06
C HIS A 136 12.43 34.11 2.52
N ALA A 137 11.83 33.34 1.60
CA ALA A 137 10.78 32.37 1.93
C ALA A 137 11.27 30.95 1.76
N LYS A 138 10.74 30.03 2.58
CA LYS A 138 11.00 28.59 2.43
C LYS A 138 9.95 27.98 1.50
N MET A 139 10.42 27.24 0.52
CA MET A 139 9.61 26.32 -0.27
C MET A 139 9.73 24.94 0.33
N LEU A 140 8.60 24.28 0.61
CA LEU A 140 8.55 22.97 1.26
C LEU A 140 8.24 21.89 0.24
N ASP A 141 8.95 20.77 0.31
CA ASP A 141 8.62 19.55 -0.41
C ASP A 141 7.41 18.89 0.25
N SER A 142 6.26 18.86 -0.45
CA SER A 142 5.04 18.29 0.11
C SER A 142 5.14 16.78 0.32
N MET A 143 5.96 16.08 -0.48
CA MET A 143 6.21 14.66 -0.28
C MET A 143 6.85 14.39 1.09
N ILE A 144 7.82 15.20 1.48
CA ILE A 144 8.46 15.11 2.80
C ILE A 144 7.49 15.57 3.89
N THR A 145 6.93 16.78 3.76
CA THR A 145 6.13 17.40 4.81
C THR A 145 4.87 16.61 5.14
N ASP A 146 4.15 16.12 4.11
CA ASP A 146 2.84 15.49 4.28
C ASP A 146 2.92 13.96 4.34
N GLY A 147 3.99 13.36 3.81
CA GLY A 147 4.13 11.91 3.70
C GLY A 147 5.20 11.29 4.59
N LEU A 148 6.32 11.98 4.84
CA LEU A 148 7.52 11.37 5.40
C LEU A 148 8.05 12.05 6.67
N TRP A 149 7.37 13.07 7.17
CA TRP A 149 7.77 13.84 8.34
C TRP A 149 6.87 13.55 9.54
N ASP A 150 7.48 13.28 10.69
CA ASP A 150 6.73 13.18 11.95
C ASP A 150 6.41 14.59 12.45
N ALA A 151 5.13 14.94 12.36
CA ALA A 151 4.64 16.26 12.77
C ALA A 151 4.66 16.48 14.30
N PHE A 152 4.80 15.44 15.09
CA PHE A 152 4.80 15.49 16.56
C PHE A 152 6.19 15.67 17.13
N ASN A 153 7.19 15.00 16.53
CA ASN A 153 8.57 14.98 16.98
C ASN A 153 9.53 15.78 16.07
N ASP A 154 9.02 16.35 14.99
CA ASP A 154 9.76 17.23 14.06
C ASP A 154 11.00 16.56 13.45
N TYR A 155 10.84 15.35 12.92
CA TYR A 155 11.89 14.61 12.22
C TYR A 155 11.36 13.67 11.13
N HIS A 156 12.25 13.19 10.27
CA HIS A 156 11.92 12.26 9.20
C HIS A 156 11.52 10.88 9.75
N MET A 157 10.59 10.16 9.07
CA MET A 157 10.16 8.81 9.44
C MET A 157 11.30 7.83 9.66
N GLY A 158 12.45 7.99 8.99
CA GLY A 158 13.65 7.18 9.22
C GLY A 158 14.17 7.24 10.65
N ILE A 159 13.95 8.35 11.38
CA ILE A 159 14.32 8.44 12.79
C ILE A 159 13.43 7.55 13.66
N THR A 160 12.15 7.37 13.29
CA THR A 160 11.27 6.43 14.01
C THR A 160 11.76 4.99 13.86
N ALA A 161 12.39 4.65 12.72
CA ALA A 161 13.04 3.35 12.54
C ALA A 161 14.30 3.21 13.40
N GLU A 162 15.12 4.26 13.49
CA GLU A 162 16.31 4.27 14.41
C GLU A 162 15.87 4.15 15.88
N ASN A 163 14.73 4.74 16.27
CA ASN A 163 14.17 4.57 17.62
C ASN A 163 13.80 3.09 17.90
N LEU A 164 13.35 2.35 16.90
CA LEU A 164 13.10 0.92 17.02
C LEU A 164 14.41 0.11 17.07
N VAL A 165 15.42 0.51 16.30
CA VAL A 165 16.77 -0.06 16.41
C VAL A 165 17.26 0.02 17.84
N ASP A 166 17.22 1.19 18.44
CA ASP A 166 17.68 1.43 19.80
C ASP A 166 16.83 0.63 20.83
N LYS A 167 15.50 0.65 20.67
CA LYS A 167 14.56 -0.02 21.59
C LYS A 167 14.65 -1.54 21.58
N TYR A 168 14.82 -2.15 20.40
CA TYR A 168 14.78 -3.60 20.22
C TYR A 168 16.16 -4.23 20.05
N GLY A 169 17.23 -3.46 20.01
CA GLY A 169 18.60 -3.94 19.81
C GLY A 169 18.79 -4.60 18.45
N ILE A 170 18.26 -3.98 17.38
CA ILE A 170 18.31 -4.54 16.02
C ILE A 170 19.63 -4.12 15.36
N SER A 171 20.49 -5.10 15.00
CA SER A 171 21.77 -4.78 14.38
C SER A 171 21.64 -4.32 12.93
N ARG A 172 22.64 -3.64 12.41
CA ARG A 172 22.74 -3.26 10.99
C ARG A 172 22.79 -4.49 10.08
N GLU A 173 23.51 -5.52 10.48
CA GLU A 173 23.64 -6.78 9.74
C GLU A 173 22.28 -7.48 9.60
N ALA A 174 21.46 -7.49 10.66
CA ALA A 174 20.13 -8.06 10.61
C ALA A 174 19.22 -7.29 9.65
N GLN A 175 19.30 -5.95 9.63
CA GLN A 175 18.55 -5.11 8.70
C GLN A 175 18.96 -5.35 7.25
N ASP A 176 20.26 -5.41 6.97
CA ASP A 176 20.76 -5.62 5.61
C ASP A 176 20.47 -7.05 5.12
N ALA A 177 20.54 -8.06 5.99
CA ALA A 177 20.15 -9.43 5.66
C ALA A 177 18.65 -9.52 5.34
N PHE A 178 17.79 -8.85 6.11
CA PHE A 178 16.36 -8.78 5.85
C PHE A 178 16.06 -8.11 4.49
N ALA A 179 16.71 -6.98 4.21
CA ALA A 179 16.54 -6.26 2.96
C ALA A 179 17.01 -7.07 1.75
N ALA A 180 18.17 -7.74 1.85
CA ALA A 180 18.67 -8.63 0.81
C ALA A 180 17.71 -9.80 0.54
N ALA A 181 17.13 -10.39 1.60
CA ALA A 181 16.14 -11.46 1.46
C ALA A 181 14.86 -10.96 0.77
N SER A 182 14.38 -9.75 1.09
CA SER A 182 13.23 -9.13 0.40
C SER A 182 13.51 -8.94 -1.09
N GLN A 183 14.68 -8.42 -1.45
CA GLN A 183 15.11 -8.26 -2.85
C GLN A 183 15.20 -9.60 -3.59
N GLN A 184 15.76 -10.61 -2.97
CA GLN A 184 15.89 -11.94 -3.58
C GLN A 184 14.52 -12.60 -3.80
N LYS A 185 13.61 -12.51 -2.80
CA LYS A 185 12.24 -13.02 -2.93
C LYS A 185 11.49 -12.31 -4.09
N ALA A 186 11.60 -10.97 -4.18
CA ALA A 186 10.91 -10.20 -5.22
C ALA A 186 11.46 -10.53 -6.62
N THR A 187 12.77 -10.59 -6.80
CA THR A 187 13.36 -10.97 -8.10
C THR A 187 12.99 -12.38 -8.52
N THR A 188 13.06 -13.34 -7.61
CA THR A 188 12.63 -14.73 -7.88
C THR A 188 11.15 -14.79 -8.23
N ALA A 189 10.30 -14.02 -7.55
CA ALA A 189 8.86 -13.96 -7.84
C ALA A 189 8.57 -13.37 -9.23
N ILE A 190 9.29 -12.32 -9.64
CA ILE A 190 9.20 -11.72 -10.98
C ILE A 190 9.61 -12.74 -12.04
N GLU A 191 10.77 -13.38 -11.88
CA GLU A 191 11.28 -14.39 -12.82
C GLU A 191 10.34 -15.59 -12.96
N ALA A 192 9.68 -15.98 -11.87
CA ALA A 192 8.68 -17.06 -11.84
C ALA A 192 7.28 -16.60 -12.30
N GLY A 193 7.08 -15.34 -12.71
CA GLY A 193 5.80 -14.81 -13.15
C GLY A 193 4.72 -14.73 -12.06
N ARG A 194 5.11 -14.67 -10.77
CA ARG A 194 4.16 -14.69 -9.65
C ARG A 194 3.22 -13.48 -9.64
N PHE A 195 3.64 -12.34 -10.20
CA PHE A 195 2.87 -11.10 -10.21
C PHE A 195 2.02 -10.87 -11.48
N VAL A 196 2.12 -11.73 -12.50
CA VAL A 196 1.47 -11.52 -13.79
C VAL A 196 -0.04 -11.37 -13.69
N ASP A 197 -0.70 -12.16 -12.84
CA ASP A 197 -2.16 -12.17 -12.71
C ASP A 197 -2.70 -10.98 -11.91
N GLU A 198 -1.86 -10.36 -11.07
CA GLU A 198 -2.26 -9.23 -10.23
C GLU A 198 -1.97 -7.86 -10.86
N ILE A 199 -1.05 -7.80 -11.84
CA ILE A 199 -0.62 -6.53 -12.44
C ILE A 199 -1.47 -6.18 -13.67
N THR A 200 -2.02 -4.98 -13.63
CA THR A 200 -2.64 -4.32 -14.78
C THR A 200 -1.61 -3.44 -15.46
N PRO A 201 -1.31 -3.65 -16.76
CA PRO A 201 -0.39 -2.80 -17.50
C PRO A 201 -0.90 -1.35 -17.56
N VAL A 202 0.01 -0.39 -17.34
CA VAL A 202 -0.23 1.03 -17.59
C VAL A 202 0.38 1.40 -18.93
N LEU A 203 -0.42 1.97 -19.81
CA LEU A 203 0.06 2.42 -21.12
C LEU A 203 0.69 3.80 -20.98
N ILE A 204 2.01 3.87 -21.14
CA ILE A 204 2.78 5.12 -21.04
C ILE A 204 2.86 5.76 -22.42
N PRO A 205 2.27 6.97 -22.62
CA PRO A 205 2.36 7.67 -23.86
C PRO A 205 3.81 7.95 -24.27
N GLN A 206 4.13 7.74 -25.54
CA GLN A 206 5.43 8.04 -26.09
C GLN A 206 5.40 9.34 -26.92
N ARG A 207 6.51 10.06 -26.93
CA ARG A 207 6.62 11.28 -27.77
C ARG A 207 6.43 10.98 -29.26
N LYS A 208 6.81 9.76 -29.70
CA LYS A 208 6.62 9.23 -31.07
C LYS A 208 6.37 7.73 -30.96
N GLY A 209 5.44 7.21 -31.75
CA GLY A 209 5.09 5.79 -31.80
C GLY A 209 3.96 5.43 -30.82
N ASP A 210 3.72 4.14 -30.69
CA ASP A 210 2.66 3.59 -29.83
C ASP A 210 3.02 3.69 -28.35
N PRO A 211 2.01 3.75 -27.44
CA PRO A 211 2.25 3.70 -26.01
C PRO A 211 2.98 2.41 -25.59
N VAL A 212 3.87 2.52 -24.62
CA VAL A 212 4.60 1.37 -24.05
C VAL A 212 3.86 0.86 -22.83
N ALA A 213 3.62 -0.47 -22.78
CA ALA A 213 2.99 -1.10 -21.63
C ALA A 213 4.00 -1.25 -20.48
N PHE A 214 3.74 -0.64 -19.35
CA PHE A 214 4.47 -0.81 -18.11
C PHE A 214 3.77 -1.86 -17.25
N ALA A 215 4.36 -3.06 -17.11
CA ALA A 215 3.74 -4.24 -16.52
C ALA A 215 4.65 -5.03 -15.56
N VAL A 216 5.82 -4.49 -15.22
CA VAL A 216 6.78 -5.12 -14.31
C VAL A 216 7.23 -4.11 -13.27
N ASP A 217 7.28 -4.51 -11.99
CA ASP A 217 7.76 -3.67 -10.90
C ASP A 217 9.19 -3.21 -11.18
N GLU A 218 9.43 -1.91 -11.14
CA GLU A 218 10.67 -1.28 -11.59
C GLU A 218 11.77 -1.24 -10.52
N GLN A 219 11.37 -1.33 -9.24
CA GLN A 219 12.27 -1.11 -8.12
C GLN A 219 13.13 -2.34 -7.74
N PRO A 220 12.71 -3.61 -7.91
CA PRO A 220 13.50 -4.77 -7.49
C PRO A 220 14.85 -4.83 -8.19
N ARG A 221 15.92 -5.16 -7.40
CA ARG A 221 17.31 -5.18 -7.84
C ARG A 221 17.89 -6.56 -7.70
N ALA A 222 17.98 -7.28 -8.82
CA ALA A 222 18.64 -8.58 -8.87
C ALA A 222 20.10 -8.49 -8.38
N GLY A 223 20.57 -9.52 -7.70
CA GLY A 223 21.94 -9.61 -7.21
C GLY A 223 22.26 -8.75 -5.96
N THR A 224 21.24 -8.15 -5.32
CA THR A 224 21.44 -7.47 -4.04
C THR A 224 21.82 -8.46 -2.95
N THR A 225 22.93 -8.21 -2.23
CA THR A 225 23.42 -9.01 -1.11
C THR A 225 23.61 -8.16 0.14
N ALA A 226 23.66 -8.79 1.32
CA ALA A 226 23.92 -8.10 2.57
C ALA A 226 25.28 -7.36 2.55
N GLU A 227 26.31 -7.96 1.91
CA GLU A 227 27.64 -7.35 1.76
C GLU A 227 27.61 -6.10 0.86
N SER A 228 26.75 -6.09 -0.15
CA SER A 228 26.56 -4.90 -1.00
C SER A 228 25.84 -3.78 -0.24
N LEU A 229 24.87 -4.12 0.60
CA LEU A 229 24.11 -3.18 1.42
C LEU A 229 24.94 -2.61 2.57
N ALA A 230 25.85 -3.42 3.16
CA ALA A 230 26.76 -3.00 4.25
C ALA A 230 27.63 -1.78 3.88
N LYS A 231 27.88 -1.55 2.59
CA LYS A 231 28.64 -0.40 2.08
C LYS A 231 27.87 0.92 2.11
N LEU A 232 26.56 0.88 2.29
CA LEU A 232 25.71 2.08 2.28
C LEU A 232 25.87 2.84 3.62
N LYS A 233 25.87 4.17 3.50
CA LYS A 233 25.94 5.04 4.68
C LYS A 233 24.55 5.18 5.32
N PRO A 234 24.47 5.40 6.65
CA PRO A 234 23.24 5.79 7.32
C PRO A 234 22.59 7.00 6.65
N ALA A 235 21.27 6.98 6.48
CA ALA A 235 20.57 8.01 5.72
C ALA A 235 19.90 9.07 6.62
N PHE A 236 19.57 8.75 7.87
CA PHE A 236 18.74 9.60 8.72
C PHE A 236 19.40 10.07 10.00
N LYS A 237 20.38 9.34 10.54
CA LYS A 237 21.09 9.63 11.78
C LYS A 237 22.59 9.42 11.53
N LYS A 238 23.46 10.33 11.97
CA LYS A 238 24.91 10.31 11.67
C LYS A 238 25.57 8.96 11.98
N ASP A 239 25.29 8.39 13.13
CA ASP A 239 25.81 7.10 13.58
C ASP A 239 24.68 6.04 13.64
N GLY A 240 23.70 6.13 12.73
CA GLY A 240 22.59 5.23 12.63
C GLY A 240 22.89 3.97 11.83
N SER A 241 21.86 3.16 11.65
CA SER A 241 21.92 1.88 10.93
C SER A 241 20.94 1.80 9.76
N VAL A 242 19.93 2.67 9.71
CA VAL A 242 18.93 2.72 8.63
C VAL A 242 19.53 3.41 7.41
N THR A 243 19.49 2.74 6.27
CA THR A 243 20.06 3.19 5.00
C THR A 243 19.01 3.20 3.90
N ALA A 244 19.32 3.78 2.74
CA ALA A 244 18.49 3.71 1.56
C ALA A 244 18.30 2.26 1.03
N GLY A 245 19.15 1.32 1.44
CA GLY A 245 19.07 -0.08 1.01
C GLY A 245 18.24 -0.98 1.94
N ASN A 246 18.03 -0.57 3.20
CA ASN A 246 17.22 -1.31 4.17
C ASN A 246 15.95 -0.56 4.61
N ALA A 247 15.55 0.43 3.80
CA ALA A 247 14.29 1.18 3.88
C ALA A 247 13.51 1.02 2.57
N SER A 248 12.19 1.17 2.62
CA SER A 248 11.38 1.26 1.41
C SER A 248 11.70 2.52 0.62
N SER A 249 11.48 2.48 -0.69
CA SER A 249 11.71 3.57 -1.62
C SER A 249 10.47 4.45 -1.82
N LEU A 250 10.67 5.55 -2.53
CA LEU A 250 9.62 6.44 -3.02
C LEU A 250 9.09 5.90 -4.35
N ASN A 251 7.79 5.81 -4.51
CA ASN A 251 7.22 5.07 -5.64
C ASN A 251 5.89 5.65 -6.12
N ASP A 252 5.51 5.22 -7.30
CA ASP A 252 4.27 5.55 -7.99
C ASP A 252 3.49 4.26 -8.27
N GLY A 253 2.17 4.28 -8.07
CA GLY A 253 1.34 3.11 -8.34
C GLY A 253 -0.08 3.20 -7.78
N ALA A 254 -0.90 2.23 -8.14
CA ALA A 254 -2.27 2.09 -7.67
C ALA A 254 -2.65 0.62 -7.46
N ALA A 255 -3.61 0.39 -6.58
CA ALA A 255 -4.22 -0.91 -6.37
C ALA A 255 -5.69 -0.75 -5.97
N ALA A 256 -6.55 -1.63 -6.43
CA ALA A 256 -7.95 -1.61 -6.07
C ALA A 256 -8.55 -3.02 -6.04
N VAL A 257 -9.62 -3.17 -5.28
CA VAL A 257 -10.46 -4.37 -5.21
C VAL A 257 -11.92 -4.00 -5.44
N LEU A 258 -12.69 -4.95 -5.94
CA LEU A 258 -14.15 -4.86 -6.02
C LEU A 258 -14.74 -5.63 -4.85
N LEU A 259 -15.37 -4.89 -3.94
CA LEU A 259 -16.09 -5.41 -2.78
C LEU A 259 -17.57 -5.55 -3.11
N MET A 260 -18.17 -6.65 -2.65
CA MET A 260 -19.62 -6.84 -2.75
C MET A 260 -20.19 -7.47 -1.48
N SER A 261 -21.52 -7.30 -1.27
CA SER A 261 -22.25 -8.22 -0.42
C SER A 261 -22.22 -9.62 -1.03
N ALA A 262 -22.10 -10.66 -0.20
CA ALA A 262 -22.09 -12.05 -0.69
C ALA A 262 -23.36 -12.39 -1.48
N GLU A 263 -24.51 -11.82 -1.11
CA GLU A 263 -25.79 -11.96 -1.81
C GLU A 263 -25.72 -11.35 -3.21
N LYS A 264 -25.17 -10.15 -3.33
CA LYS A 264 -25.02 -9.48 -4.63
C LYS A 264 -24.06 -10.23 -5.54
N ALA A 265 -22.92 -10.68 -5.04
CA ALA A 265 -21.96 -11.48 -5.81
C ALA A 265 -22.62 -12.77 -6.34
N LYS A 266 -23.39 -13.47 -5.49
CA LYS A 266 -24.15 -14.66 -5.89
C LYS A 266 -25.21 -14.34 -6.94
N ALA A 267 -25.97 -13.26 -6.77
CA ALA A 267 -27.00 -12.85 -7.73
C ALA A 267 -26.45 -12.52 -9.11
N LEU A 268 -25.20 -11.97 -9.17
CA LEU A 268 -24.50 -11.66 -10.41
C LEU A 268 -23.68 -12.84 -10.97
N GLY A 269 -23.61 -13.96 -10.25
CA GLY A 269 -22.83 -15.12 -10.66
C GLY A 269 -21.31 -14.88 -10.67
N LEU A 270 -20.83 -13.90 -9.91
CA LEU A 270 -19.42 -13.55 -9.85
C LEU A 270 -18.67 -14.47 -8.90
N PRO A 271 -17.41 -14.87 -9.24
CA PRO A 271 -16.61 -15.70 -8.36
C PRO A 271 -16.18 -14.92 -7.11
N VAL A 272 -16.26 -15.57 -5.95
CA VAL A 272 -15.76 -15.03 -4.69
C VAL A 272 -14.31 -15.43 -4.54
N LEU A 273 -13.39 -14.46 -4.53
CA LEU A 273 -11.96 -14.70 -4.34
C LEU A 273 -11.61 -14.91 -2.86
N ALA A 274 -12.21 -14.10 -1.97
CA ALA A 274 -12.08 -14.23 -0.53
C ALA A 274 -13.21 -13.45 0.17
N ARG A 275 -13.46 -13.81 1.44
CA ARG A 275 -14.30 -13.06 2.37
C ARG A 275 -13.44 -12.20 3.29
N ILE A 276 -13.88 -11.00 3.64
CA ILE A 276 -13.26 -10.19 4.70
C ILE A 276 -13.71 -10.77 6.06
N ALA A 277 -12.82 -11.51 6.70
CA ALA A 277 -13.09 -12.09 8.02
C ALA A 277 -13.17 -11.02 9.10
N SER A 278 -12.18 -10.15 9.17
CA SER A 278 -12.13 -9.04 10.12
C SER A 278 -11.19 -7.93 9.65
N TYR A 279 -11.22 -6.81 10.38
CA TYR A 279 -10.26 -5.72 10.22
C TYR A 279 -10.14 -4.91 11.51
N ALA A 280 -8.97 -4.27 11.70
CA ALA A 280 -8.72 -3.44 12.86
C ALA A 280 -7.78 -2.26 12.58
N ASN A 281 -7.87 -1.25 13.43
CA ASN A 281 -6.93 -0.15 13.52
C ASN A 281 -6.38 -0.07 14.94
N ALA A 282 -5.17 0.45 15.09
CA ALA A 282 -4.56 0.71 16.38
C ALA A 282 -3.79 2.03 16.36
N GLY A 283 -3.67 2.69 17.50
CA GLY A 283 -2.75 3.80 17.74
C GLY A 283 -1.58 3.31 18.59
N VAL A 284 -0.41 3.87 18.35
CA VAL A 284 0.83 3.68 19.13
C VAL A 284 1.57 5.01 19.23
N ASP A 285 2.60 5.08 20.07
CA ASP A 285 3.47 6.26 20.14
C ASP A 285 4.04 6.61 18.75
N PRO A 286 3.87 7.85 18.25
CA PRO A 286 4.43 8.28 16.97
C PRO A 286 5.93 8.03 16.84
N ALA A 287 6.69 8.20 17.91
CA ALA A 287 8.15 7.98 17.92
C ALA A 287 8.58 6.56 17.53
N ILE A 288 7.69 5.58 17.70
CA ILE A 288 7.90 4.18 17.36
C ILE A 288 6.77 3.65 16.48
N MET A 289 6.29 4.45 15.53
CA MET A 289 5.15 4.16 14.66
C MET A 289 5.24 2.77 13.99
N GLY A 290 6.44 2.29 13.75
CA GLY A 290 6.70 1.03 13.06
C GLY A 290 6.15 -0.21 13.75
N ILE A 291 5.84 -0.17 15.07
CA ILE A 291 5.19 -1.29 15.77
C ILE A 291 3.67 -1.25 15.72
N GLY A 292 3.06 -0.28 15.04
CA GLY A 292 1.61 -0.20 14.83
C GLY A 292 0.94 -1.50 14.36
N PRO A 293 1.56 -2.29 13.47
CA PRO A 293 1.06 -3.59 13.04
C PRO A 293 0.80 -4.57 14.19
N VAL A 294 1.57 -4.53 15.26
CA VAL A 294 1.43 -5.47 16.41
C VAL A 294 0.04 -5.39 17.00
N SER A 295 -0.35 -4.20 17.47
CA SER A 295 -1.66 -3.99 18.08
C SER A 295 -2.81 -4.12 17.07
N ALA A 296 -2.61 -3.69 15.83
CA ALA A 296 -3.62 -3.82 14.77
C ALA A 296 -3.87 -5.30 14.43
N THR A 297 -2.82 -6.11 14.29
CA THR A 297 -2.90 -7.54 14.00
C THR A 297 -3.59 -8.28 15.14
N ARG A 298 -3.16 -8.08 16.41
CA ARG A 298 -3.78 -8.73 17.56
C ARG A 298 -5.29 -8.44 17.61
N ARG A 299 -5.70 -7.18 17.50
CA ARG A 299 -7.12 -6.79 17.46
C ARG A 299 -7.89 -7.36 16.26
N CYS A 300 -7.22 -7.50 15.12
CA CYS A 300 -7.83 -8.08 13.93
C CYS A 300 -8.09 -9.57 14.11
N LEU A 301 -7.10 -10.31 14.62
CA LEU A 301 -7.21 -11.73 14.89
C LEU A 301 -8.24 -12.04 15.99
N ASP A 302 -8.25 -11.26 17.09
CA ASP A 302 -9.25 -11.39 18.15
C ASP A 302 -10.68 -11.27 17.59
N LYS A 303 -10.93 -10.31 16.70
CA LYS A 303 -12.24 -10.14 16.05
C LYS A 303 -12.60 -11.29 15.11
N ALA A 304 -11.63 -11.94 14.50
CA ALA A 304 -11.85 -13.11 13.66
C ALA A 304 -11.99 -14.41 14.47
N GLY A 305 -11.61 -14.39 15.75
CA GLY A 305 -11.50 -15.59 16.57
C GLY A 305 -10.32 -16.47 16.15
N TRP A 306 -9.25 -15.86 15.62
CA TRP A 306 -8.07 -16.56 15.13
C TRP A 306 -6.84 -16.29 15.98
N SER A 307 -5.91 -17.24 15.96
CA SER A 307 -4.53 -17.07 16.42
C SER A 307 -3.59 -16.77 15.26
N LEU A 308 -2.36 -16.33 15.53
CA LEU A 308 -1.32 -16.20 14.50
C LEU A 308 -0.98 -17.54 13.82
N GLY A 309 -1.06 -18.64 14.57
CA GLY A 309 -0.82 -19.99 14.05
C GLY A 309 -1.81 -20.42 12.97
N ASP A 310 -3.04 -19.89 12.98
CA ASP A 310 -4.07 -20.17 12.01
C ASP A 310 -3.81 -19.55 10.63
N LEU A 311 -2.92 -18.56 10.54
CA LEU A 311 -2.62 -17.88 9.29
C LEU A 311 -1.73 -18.75 8.40
N ASP A 312 -2.07 -18.83 7.12
CA ASP A 312 -1.26 -19.48 6.09
C ASP A 312 -0.26 -18.49 5.47
N LEU A 313 -0.67 -17.24 5.25
CA LEU A 313 0.13 -16.18 4.65
C LEU A 313 -0.09 -14.84 5.33
N ILE A 314 0.97 -14.03 5.36
CA ILE A 314 0.97 -12.67 5.90
C ILE A 314 1.68 -11.75 4.89
N GLU A 315 1.05 -10.66 4.53
CA GLU A 315 1.69 -9.52 3.85
C GLU A 315 1.77 -8.34 4.82
N ALA A 316 2.98 -8.05 5.28
CA ALA A 316 3.29 -6.95 6.18
C ALA A 316 4.15 -5.91 5.45
N ASN A 317 3.69 -4.67 5.38
CA ASN A 317 4.43 -3.63 4.66
C ASN A 317 5.81 -3.39 5.29
N GLU A 318 6.85 -3.45 4.48
CA GLU A 318 8.24 -3.22 4.88
C GLU A 318 8.62 -1.75 4.70
N ALA A 319 8.10 -0.87 5.56
CA ALA A 319 8.50 0.54 5.52
C ALA A 319 10.01 0.68 5.80
N PHE A 320 10.52 -0.10 6.76
CA PHE A 320 11.93 -0.23 7.13
C PHE A 320 12.22 -1.67 7.55
N ALA A 321 13.43 -2.17 7.29
CA ALA A 321 13.85 -3.48 7.78
C ALA A 321 13.83 -3.54 9.32
N ALA A 322 14.31 -2.49 9.99
CA ALA A 322 14.25 -2.37 11.45
C ALA A 322 12.81 -2.49 11.98
N GLN A 323 11.85 -1.82 11.33
CA GLN A 323 10.44 -1.88 11.70
C GLN A 323 9.87 -3.28 11.49
N SER A 324 10.18 -3.92 10.37
CA SER A 324 9.69 -5.28 10.07
C SER A 324 10.24 -6.32 11.06
N LEU A 325 11.51 -6.22 11.42
CA LEU A 325 12.15 -7.07 12.42
C LEU A 325 11.56 -6.85 13.81
N ALA A 326 11.28 -5.60 14.20
CA ALA A 326 10.64 -5.29 15.48
C ALA A 326 9.23 -5.90 15.58
N VAL A 327 8.43 -5.79 14.50
CA VAL A 327 7.09 -6.40 14.44
C VAL A 327 7.18 -7.92 14.50
N GLY A 328 8.11 -8.54 13.77
CA GLY A 328 8.34 -9.98 13.80
C GLY A 328 8.71 -10.48 15.20
N LYS A 329 9.56 -9.72 15.93
CA LYS A 329 9.95 -10.03 17.31
C LYS A 329 8.76 -9.94 18.29
N GLU A 330 7.88 -8.96 18.13
CA GLU A 330 6.72 -8.74 19.00
C GLU A 330 5.58 -9.73 18.74
N LEU A 331 5.39 -10.14 17.50
CA LEU A 331 4.34 -11.07 17.10
C LEU A 331 4.80 -12.53 17.14
N GLU A 332 6.09 -12.78 17.09
CA GLU A 332 6.68 -14.13 17.02
C GLU A 332 6.09 -14.98 15.87
N TRP A 333 5.75 -14.33 14.75
CA TRP A 333 5.20 -15.02 13.60
C TRP A 333 6.23 -15.87 12.84
N ASP A 334 5.75 -16.85 12.10
CA ASP A 334 6.60 -17.63 11.21
C ASP A 334 7.04 -16.78 10.00
N ALA A 335 8.31 -16.40 9.95
CA ALA A 335 8.90 -15.58 8.89
C ALA A 335 8.78 -16.23 7.47
N ASN A 336 8.59 -17.56 7.39
CA ASN A 336 8.38 -18.25 6.11
C ASN A 336 7.00 -18.01 5.51
N LYS A 337 6.05 -17.52 6.32
CA LYS A 337 4.70 -17.15 5.90
C LYS A 337 4.57 -15.65 5.56
N VAL A 338 5.63 -14.86 5.84
CA VAL A 338 5.60 -13.40 5.70
C VAL A 338 6.29 -12.94 4.43
N ASN A 339 5.60 -12.12 3.63
CA ASN A 339 6.13 -11.50 2.41
C ASN A 339 6.89 -12.52 1.56
N VAL A 340 6.21 -13.59 1.21
CA VAL A 340 6.84 -14.74 0.53
C VAL A 340 7.36 -14.42 -0.87
N ASN A 341 6.88 -13.34 -1.46
CA ASN A 341 7.31 -12.80 -2.75
C ASN A 341 8.10 -11.47 -2.62
N GLY A 342 8.69 -11.19 -1.45
CA GLY A 342 9.31 -9.90 -1.15
C GLY A 342 8.29 -8.85 -0.73
N GLY A 343 8.76 -7.74 -0.18
CA GLY A 343 7.93 -6.66 0.32
C GLY A 343 8.38 -5.29 -0.17
N ALA A 344 7.95 -4.23 0.53
CA ALA A 344 8.11 -2.85 0.06
C ALA A 344 9.57 -2.36 -0.05
N ILE A 345 10.52 -2.97 0.65
CA ILE A 345 11.96 -2.67 0.47
C ILE A 345 12.40 -3.01 -0.95
N ALA A 346 11.87 -4.10 -1.51
CA ALA A 346 12.18 -4.53 -2.87
C ALA A 346 11.20 -3.97 -3.90
N ILE A 347 9.87 -4.08 -3.66
CA ILE A 347 8.83 -3.74 -4.63
C ILE A 347 8.55 -2.24 -4.65
N GLY A 348 8.67 -1.56 -3.51
CA GLY A 348 8.38 -0.14 -3.37
C GLY A 348 7.15 0.17 -2.50
N HIS A 349 7.01 1.47 -2.15
CA HIS A 349 6.01 1.95 -1.19
C HIS A 349 5.27 3.21 -1.69
N PRO A 350 4.41 3.11 -2.73
CA PRO A 350 3.51 4.20 -3.09
C PRO A 350 2.48 4.40 -1.97
N ILE A 351 2.75 5.37 -1.06
CA ILE A 351 2.17 5.41 0.30
C ILE A 351 0.65 5.30 0.35
N GLY A 352 -0.09 6.03 -0.47
CA GLY A 352 -1.56 5.98 -0.51
C GLY A 352 -2.13 4.68 -1.09
N ALA A 353 -1.36 4.01 -1.96
CA ALA A 353 -1.75 2.75 -2.60
C ALA A 353 -1.36 1.51 -1.80
N SER A 354 -0.29 1.58 -1.00
CA SER A 354 0.38 0.42 -0.41
C SER A 354 -0.53 -0.49 0.41
N GLY A 355 -1.50 0.07 1.13
CA GLY A 355 -2.43 -0.72 1.92
C GLY A 355 -3.25 -1.70 1.09
N CYS A 356 -3.70 -1.28 -0.08
CA CYS A 356 -4.39 -2.15 -1.02
C CYS A 356 -3.40 -3.03 -1.81
N ARG A 357 -2.21 -2.51 -2.17
CA ARG A 357 -1.17 -3.24 -2.88
C ARG A 357 -0.79 -4.53 -2.13
N VAL A 358 -0.50 -4.44 -0.83
CA VAL A 358 -0.12 -5.62 -0.03
C VAL A 358 -1.27 -6.63 0.04
N LEU A 359 -2.52 -6.16 0.12
CA LEU A 359 -3.67 -7.05 0.15
C LEU A 359 -3.91 -7.74 -1.20
N VAL A 360 -3.71 -7.04 -2.33
CA VAL A 360 -3.82 -7.64 -3.68
C VAL A 360 -2.78 -8.75 -3.83
N THR A 361 -1.53 -8.50 -3.46
CA THR A 361 -0.46 -9.51 -3.50
C THR A 361 -0.78 -10.70 -2.58
N LEU A 362 -1.24 -10.44 -1.35
CA LEU A 362 -1.68 -11.48 -0.43
C LEU A 362 -2.76 -12.38 -1.06
N LEU A 363 -3.80 -11.77 -1.60
CA LEU A 363 -4.94 -12.50 -2.16
C LEU A 363 -4.54 -13.37 -3.36
N HIS A 364 -3.76 -12.83 -4.30
CA HIS A 364 -3.28 -13.59 -5.45
C HIS A 364 -2.35 -14.73 -5.04
N GLU A 365 -1.50 -14.53 -4.03
CA GLU A 365 -0.64 -15.59 -3.52
C GLU A 365 -1.44 -16.64 -2.74
N MET A 366 -2.47 -16.25 -1.99
CA MET A 366 -3.40 -17.20 -1.37
C MET A 366 -4.10 -18.07 -2.41
N ILE A 367 -4.50 -17.51 -3.54
CA ILE A 367 -5.11 -18.25 -4.64
C ILE A 367 -4.12 -19.28 -5.22
N LYS A 368 -2.89 -18.86 -5.48
CA LYS A 368 -1.85 -19.69 -6.11
C LYS A 368 -1.38 -20.86 -5.21
N ARG A 369 -1.47 -20.70 -3.89
CA ARG A 369 -1.08 -21.74 -2.92
C ARG A 369 -2.25 -22.51 -2.33
N ASP A 370 -3.48 -22.19 -2.72
CA ASP A 370 -4.72 -22.65 -2.06
C ASP A 370 -4.74 -22.38 -0.54
N ALA A 371 -4.11 -21.28 -0.13
CA ALA A 371 -4.11 -20.82 1.26
C ALA A 371 -5.50 -20.31 1.66
N LYS A 372 -5.90 -20.59 2.89
CA LYS A 372 -7.27 -20.32 3.37
C LYS A 372 -7.36 -19.05 4.21
N LYS A 373 -6.37 -18.77 5.04
CA LYS A 373 -6.36 -17.63 5.96
C LYS A 373 -5.16 -16.73 5.73
N GLY A 374 -5.40 -15.46 5.44
CA GLY A 374 -4.36 -14.48 5.19
C GLY A 374 -4.57 -13.19 5.96
N LEU A 375 -3.47 -12.47 6.21
CA LEU A 375 -3.48 -11.18 6.91
C LEU A 375 -2.64 -10.16 6.14
N ALA A 376 -3.21 -8.98 5.91
CA ALA A 376 -2.48 -7.79 5.45
C ALA A 376 -2.35 -6.78 6.60
N THR A 377 -1.16 -6.21 6.82
CA THR A 377 -0.94 -5.23 7.88
C THR A 377 0.12 -4.20 7.51
N LEU A 378 -0.04 -2.97 8.01
CA LEU A 378 0.90 -1.87 7.78
C LEU A 378 1.09 -1.02 9.04
N CYS A 379 2.31 -0.52 9.24
CA CYS A 379 2.58 0.64 10.09
C CYS A 379 2.17 1.93 9.35
N ILE A 380 1.92 2.97 10.11
CA ILE A 380 1.43 4.24 9.58
C ILE A 380 2.13 5.38 10.30
N GLY A 381 2.67 6.33 9.54
CA GLY A 381 3.24 7.58 10.07
C GLY A 381 2.25 8.29 11.01
N GLY A 382 2.78 8.92 12.07
CA GLY A 382 1.96 9.50 13.14
C GLY A 382 1.53 8.49 14.21
N GLY A 383 2.08 7.27 14.21
CA GLY A 383 1.88 6.30 15.29
C GLY A 383 0.59 5.50 15.19
N GLN A 384 0.34 4.84 14.05
CA GLN A 384 -0.82 3.99 13.88
C GLN A 384 -0.47 2.65 13.22
N GLY A 385 -1.42 1.71 13.27
CA GLY A 385 -1.39 0.45 12.53
C GLY A 385 -2.76 0.12 11.95
N VAL A 386 -2.76 -0.68 10.90
CA VAL A 386 -3.95 -1.18 10.22
C VAL A 386 -3.76 -2.65 9.87
N ALA A 387 -4.80 -3.46 10.00
CA ALA A 387 -4.80 -4.86 9.63
C ALA A 387 -6.14 -5.30 9.05
N LEU A 388 -6.11 -6.25 8.10
CA LEU A 388 -7.28 -6.88 7.51
C LEU A 388 -7.01 -8.36 7.28
N ALA A 389 -7.94 -9.22 7.72
CA ALA A 389 -7.88 -10.66 7.59
C ALA A 389 -8.83 -11.16 6.50
N LEU A 390 -8.32 -12.02 5.64
CA LEU A 390 -9.03 -12.68 4.54
C LEU A 390 -9.22 -14.16 4.82
N GLU A 391 -10.36 -14.69 4.38
CA GLU A 391 -10.66 -16.12 4.40
C GLU A 391 -11.13 -16.58 3.02
N ARG A 392 -10.60 -17.72 2.58
CA ARG A 392 -11.01 -18.41 1.36
C ARG A 392 -11.66 -19.75 1.70
N SER A 393 -12.66 -20.13 0.94
CA SER A 393 -13.28 -21.46 1.02
C SER A 393 -12.38 -22.57 0.52
#